data_f7a2c8313e003d341fd2b7e51dbcc361
#
_entry.id   f7a2c8313e003d341fd2b7e51dbcc361
#
_cell.length_a   1.000
_cell.length_b   1.000
_cell.length_c   1.000
_cell.angle_alpha   90.00
_cell.angle_beta   90.00
_cell.angle_gamma   90.00
#
_symmetry.space_group_name_H-M   'P 1'
#
loop_
_entity.id
_entity.type
_entity.pdbx_description
1 polymer ?
#
loop_
_entity_poly.entity_id
_entity_poly.type
_entity_poly.pdbx_seq_one_letter_code
_entity_poly.pdbx_strand_id
1 'polypeptide(L)'
;MEKTNQTLKRGYLICLFLALTIWSMATTSGSGPDEAMKYDICNYIASHGKLPDGTDPALRNPIWGISYGFTPILSYMISGVFLKIAFLFTTNVYWLYVAVRFTSVLSITGMAYLMFQIGEYLFQTNRSRFLFVMSGTLLPQVMYLGSYLNNDSFALFTIAWIIYAWLRGRDRHWDWKSCILLGTGIGLCALSYYNAYGYLLMSIPFFFISYWKERQIEGEGKRTDM
;
A
#
# COMPACT_ATOMS: atom_id res chain seq x y z
N MET A 1 9.79 -25.33 -15.22
CA MET A 1 10.44 -24.26 -14.45
C MET A 1 9.51 -23.08 -14.18
N GLU A 2 8.78 -22.55 -15.15
CA GLU A 2 7.89 -21.38 -14.95
C GLU A 2 6.72 -21.66 -14.00
N LYS A 3 6.03 -22.78 -14.16
CA LYS A 3 4.95 -23.19 -13.25
C LYS A 3 5.39 -23.35 -11.77
N THR A 4 6.57 -23.95 -11.55
CA THR A 4 7.13 -24.11 -10.19
C THR A 4 7.40 -22.75 -9.54
N ASN A 5 7.84 -21.76 -10.33
CA ASN A 5 8.14 -20.43 -9.85
C ASN A 5 6.87 -19.64 -9.45
N GLN A 6 5.80 -19.77 -10.23
CA GLN A 6 4.51 -19.18 -9.89
C GLN A 6 3.91 -19.82 -8.62
N THR A 7 4.07 -21.12 -8.43
CA THR A 7 3.61 -21.80 -7.22
C THR A 7 4.34 -21.32 -5.99
N LEU A 8 5.68 -21.16 -6.05
CA LEU A 8 6.49 -20.63 -4.96
C LEU A 8 6.11 -19.17 -4.63
N LYS A 9 5.92 -18.31 -5.65
CA LYS A 9 5.46 -16.93 -5.46
C LYS A 9 4.11 -16.88 -4.74
N ARG A 10 3.14 -17.67 -5.18
CA ARG A 10 1.82 -17.77 -4.53
C ARG A 10 1.92 -18.31 -3.11
N GLY A 11 2.71 -19.37 -2.91
CA GLY A 11 2.96 -19.94 -1.59
C GLY A 11 3.52 -18.91 -0.61
N TYR A 12 4.53 -18.14 -1.05
CA TYR A 12 5.09 -17.06 -0.24
C TYR A 12 4.05 -16.00 0.16
N LEU A 13 3.25 -15.52 -0.80
CA LEU A 13 2.22 -14.51 -0.54
C LEU A 13 1.16 -15.02 0.44
N ILE A 14 0.76 -16.28 0.32
CA ILE A 14 -0.19 -16.93 1.25
C ILE A 14 0.44 -17.05 2.64
N CYS A 15 1.69 -17.51 2.75
CA CYS A 15 2.40 -17.62 4.02
C CYS A 15 2.56 -16.24 4.69
N LEU A 16 2.94 -15.22 3.94
CA LEU A 16 3.07 -13.85 4.45
C LEU A 16 1.72 -13.31 4.95
N PHE A 17 0.67 -13.47 4.15
CA PHE A 17 -0.69 -13.09 4.53
C PHE A 17 -1.15 -13.77 5.83
N LEU A 18 -0.95 -15.07 5.95
CA LEU A 18 -1.30 -15.83 7.15
C LEU A 18 -0.47 -15.40 8.36
N ALA A 19 0.85 -15.19 8.19
CA ALA A 19 1.73 -14.74 9.26
C ALA A 19 1.31 -13.36 9.78
N LEU A 20 1.02 -12.41 8.89
CA LEU A 20 0.53 -11.08 9.26
C LEU A 20 -0.85 -11.14 9.94
N THR A 21 -1.75 -12.00 9.44
CA THR A 21 -3.07 -12.19 10.05
C THR A 21 -2.95 -12.75 11.47
N ILE A 22 -2.12 -13.80 11.66
CA ILE A 22 -1.86 -14.37 12.98
C ILE A 22 -1.25 -13.33 13.92
N TRP A 23 -0.29 -12.54 13.43
CA TRP A 23 0.31 -11.47 14.23
C TRP A 23 -0.71 -10.39 14.61
N SER A 24 -1.58 -9.98 13.66
CA SER A 24 -2.64 -9.01 13.94
C SER A 24 -3.62 -9.51 15.02
N MET A 25 -3.89 -10.82 15.04
CA MET A 25 -4.70 -11.47 16.08
C MET A 25 -3.96 -11.53 17.42
N ALA A 26 -2.65 -11.76 17.42
CA ALA A 26 -1.84 -11.84 18.64
C ALA A 26 -1.59 -10.46 19.28
N THR A 27 -1.72 -9.38 18.49
CA THR A 27 -1.51 -8.00 18.95
C THR A 27 -2.71 -7.54 19.80
N THR A 28 -2.47 -7.07 21.03
CA THR A 28 -3.52 -6.56 21.91
C THR A 28 -4.28 -5.39 21.25
N SER A 29 -5.60 -5.31 21.49
CA SER A 29 -6.44 -4.24 20.96
C SER A 29 -5.96 -2.86 21.42
N GLY A 30 -5.73 -1.94 20.48
CA GLY A 30 -5.28 -0.57 20.77
C GLY A 30 -3.83 -0.43 21.24
N SER A 31 -3.01 -1.48 21.17
CA SER A 31 -1.61 -1.43 21.62
C SER A 31 -0.63 -0.91 20.53
N GLY A 32 -1.07 -0.81 19.29
CA GLY A 32 -0.27 -0.17 18.24
C GLY A 32 -0.14 1.34 18.47
N PRO A 33 0.93 1.99 17.95
CA PRO A 33 1.11 3.44 18.07
C PRO A 33 -0.13 4.20 17.55
N ASP A 34 -0.76 4.97 18.44
CA ASP A 34 -1.96 5.77 18.17
C ASP A 34 -3.15 4.97 17.59
N GLU A 35 -3.12 3.63 17.74
CA GLU A 35 -4.11 2.75 17.13
C GLU A 35 -5.53 3.04 17.58
N ALA A 36 -5.72 3.41 18.87
CA ALA A 36 -7.03 3.77 19.40
C ALA A 36 -7.60 5.01 18.68
N MET A 37 -6.81 6.07 18.51
CA MET A 37 -7.24 7.29 17.81
C MET A 37 -7.57 7.03 16.33
N LYS A 38 -6.84 6.13 15.69
CA LYS A 38 -7.08 5.71 14.31
C LYS A 38 -8.34 4.84 14.21
N TYR A 39 -8.57 4.00 15.21
CA TYR A 39 -9.79 3.20 15.34
C TYR A 39 -11.04 4.08 15.46
N ASP A 40 -10.98 5.18 16.22
CA ASP A 40 -12.09 6.12 16.38
C ASP A 40 -12.54 6.69 15.02
N ILE A 41 -11.60 6.98 14.10
CA ILE A 41 -11.92 7.41 12.74
C ILE A 41 -12.63 6.31 11.96
N CYS A 42 -12.12 5.08 12.03
CA CYS A 42 -12.76 3.93 11.37
C CYS A 42 -14.17 3.69 11.92
N ASN A 43 -14.34 3.79 13.24
CA ASN A 43 -15.61 3.62 13.93
C ASN A 43 -16.61 4.72 13.55
N TYR A 44 -16.16 5.97 13.46
CA TYR A 44 -16.99 7.08 13.01
C TYR A 44 -17.53 6.82 11.59
N ILE A 45 -16.64 6.44 10.66
CA ILE A 45 -17.02 6.14 9.27
C ILE A 45 -17.98 4.95 9.20
N ALA A 46 -17.70 3.87 9.94
CA ALA A 46 -18.54 2.67 9.96
C ALA A 46 -19.93 2.93 10.53
N SER A 47 -20.02 3.75 11.58
CA SER A 47 -21.27 4.03 12.29
C SER A 47 -22.13 5.10 11.60
N HIS A 48 -21.52 6.15 11.06
CA HIS A 48 -22.24 7.28 10.46
C HIS A 48 -22.36 7.20 8.93
N GLY A 49 -21.55 6.37 8.26
CA GLY A 49 -21.53 6.24 6.80
C GLY A 49 -21.07 7.50 6.06
N LYS A 50 -20.38 8.41 6.75
CA LYS A 50 -19.84 9.66 6.21
C LYS A 50 -18.40 9.88 6.68
N LEU A 51 -17.67 10.73 5.96
CA LEU A 51 -16.33 11.14 6.36
C LEU A 51 -16.40 12.03 7.61
N PRO A 52 -15.42 11.92 8.51
CA PRO A 52 -15.35 12.81 9.65
C PRO A 52 -15.09 14.25 9.19
N ASP A 53 -15.75 15.18 9.84
CA ASP A 53 -15.31 16.56 9.86
C ASP A 53 -14.10 16.66 10.80
N GLY A 54 -12.97 17.17 10.30
CA GLY A 54 -11.75 17.29 11.10
C GLY A 54 -11.88 18.17 12.33
N THR A 55 -12.96 18.97 12.44
CA THR A 55 -13.29 19.78 13.62
C THR A 55 -14.16 19.05 14.64
N ASP A 56 -14.67 17.85 14.33
CA ASP A 56 -15.58 17.11 15.19
C ASP A 56 -14.90 16.77 16.54
N PRO A 57 -15.45 17.27 17.67
CA PRO A 57 -14.90 16.97 19.00
C PRO A 57 -14.86 15.49 19.34
N ALA A 58 -15.74 14.67 18.77
CA ALA A 58 -15.80 13.23 19.00
C ALA A 58 -14.56 12.48 18.51
N LEU A 59 -13.80 13.09 17.58
CA LEU A 59 -12.58 12.50 17.01
C LEU A 59 -11.29 13.12 17.55
N ARG A 60 -11.39 14.05 18.48
CA ARG A 60 -10.22 14.66 19.13
C ARG A 60 -9.81 13.85 20.34
N ASN A 61 -8.53 13.51 20.40
CA ASN A 61 -7.99 12.93 21.62
C ASN A 61 -8.11 13.95 22.77
N PRO A 62 -8.73 13.60 23.90
CA PRO A 62 -8.98 14.54 25.00
C PRO A 62 -7.70 15.05 25.68
N ILE A 63 -6.59 14.30 25.57
CA ILE A 63 -5.30 14.66 26.18
C ILE A 63 -4.50 15.57 25.25
N TRP A 64 -4.42 15.21 23.95
CA TRP A 64 -3.55 15.87 22.99
C TRP A 64 -4.26 16.94 22.15
N GLY A 65 -5.59 16.97 22.16
CA GLY A 65 -6.41 17.90 21.38
C GLY A 65 -6.30 17.73 19.85
N ILE A 66 -5.66 16.68 19.37
CA ILE A 66 -5.44 16.38 17.96
C ILE A 66 -6.31 15.23 17.47
N SER A 67 -6.53 15.15 16.16
CA SER A 67 -7.19 14.04 15.47
C SER A 67 -6.42 13.67 14.21
N TYR A 68 -6.32 12.38 13.94
CA TYR A 68 -5.81 11.89 12.66
C TYR A 68 -6.79 12.11 11.48
N GLY A 69 -8.02 12.58 11.76
CA GLY A 69 -9.00 12.93 10.73
C GLY A 69 -8.59 14.10 9.82
N PHE A 70 -7.56 14.88 10.21
CA PHE A 70 -6.97 15.94 9.39
C PHE A 70 -5.90 15.48 8.40
N THR A 71 -5.49 14.22 8.45
CA THR A 71 -4.51 13.63 7.54
C THR A 71 -5.21 12.93 6.38
N PRO A 72 -4.52 12.54 5.31
CA PRO A 72 -5.10 11.62 4.33
C PRO A 72 -5.55 10.32 4.99
N ILE A 73 -6.81 9.95 4.83
CA ILE A 73 -7.49 8.90 5.61
C ILE A 73 -7.99 7.72 4.77
N LEU A 74 -7.55 7.56 3.52
CA LEU A 74 -8.07 6.50 2.66
C LEU A 74 -7.91 5.10 3.28
N SER A 75 -6.78 4.82 3.94
CA SER A 75 -6.57 3.54 4.63
C SER A 75 -7.60 3.32 5.75
N TYR A 76 -7.97 4.38 6.49
CA TYR A 76 -9.00 4.30 7.54
C TYR A 76 -10.41 4.20 6.97
N MET A 77 -10.66 4.76 5.79
CA MET A 77 -11.93 4.55 5.07
C MET A 77 -12.12 3.09 4.70
N ILE A 78 -11.08 2.46 4.15
CA ILE A 78 -11.09 1.02 3.81
C ILE A 78 -11.25 0.19 5.09
N SER A 79 -10.52 0.50 6.15
CA SER A 79 -10.67 -0.14 7.47
C SER A 79 -12.06 0.04 8.06
N GLY A 80 -12.68 1.21 7.88
CA GLY A 80 -14.07 1.47 8.27
C GLY A 80 -15.08 0.59 7.53
N VAL A 81 -14.83 0.26 6.27
CA VAL A 81 -15.66 -0.72 5.53
C VAL A 81 -15.55 -2.11 6.15
N PHE A 82 -14.32 -2.59 6.47
CA PHE A 82 -14.14 -3.87 7.14
C PHE A 82 -14.79 -3.87 8.52
N LEU A 83 -14.71 -2.77 9.26
CA LEU A 83 -15.35 -2.62 10.56
C LEU A 83 -16.88 -2.68 10.44
N LYS A 84 -17.45 -1.99 9.45
CA LYS A 84 -18.90 -2.03 9.18
C LYS A 84 -19.38 -3.44 8.86
N ILE A 85 -18.60 -4.21 8.10
CA ILE A 85 -18.88 -5.62 7.83
C ILE A 85 -18.79 -6.44 9.12
N ALA A 86 -17.76 -6.21 9.95
CA ALA A 86 -17.59 -6.93 11.22
C ALA A 86 -18.76 -6.70 12.19
N PHE A 87 -19.35 -5.50 12.23
CA PHE A 87 -20.52 -5.19 13.06
C PHE A 87 -21.74 -6.06 12.74
N LEU A 88 -21.80 -6.68 11.55
CA LEU A 88 -22.88 -7.61 11.22
C LEU A 88 -22.74 -8.96 11.93
N PHE A 89 -21.55 -9.29 12.42
CA PHE A 89 -21.23 -10.61 12.97
C PHE A 89 -20.83 -10.58 14.42
N THR A 90 -20.31 -9.45 14.94
CA THR A 90 -19.79 -9.38 16.31
C THR A 90 -19.83 -7.96 16.88
N THR A 91 -19.98 -7.90 18.20
CA THR A 91 -19.77 -6.69 19.01
C THR A 91 -18.52 -6.77 19.88
N ASN A 92 -17.79 -7.89 19.81
CA ASN A 92 -16.58 -8.09 20.59
C ASN A 92 -15.45 -7.21 20.05
N VAL A 93 -14.95 -6.31 20.90
CA VAL A 93 -13.93 -5.32 20.58
C VAL A 93 -12.66 -5.94 19.98
N TYR A 94 -12.26 -7.10 20.46
CA TYR A 94 -11.09 -7.82 19.91
C TYR A 94 -11.24 -8.09 18.41
N TRP A 95 -12.38 -8.67 17.98
CA TRP A 95 -12.61 -8.96 16.56
C TRP A 95 -12.81 -7.72 15.70
N LEU A 96 -13.32 -6.64 16.30
CA LEU A 96 -13.43 -5.35 15.64
C LEU A 96 -12.05 -4.76 15.34
N TYR A 97 -11.10 -4.85 16.29
CA TYR A 97 -9.70 -4.47 16.01
C TYR A 97 -9.03 -5.35 14.94
N VAL A 98 -9.26 -6.65 14.96
CA VAL A 98 -8.76 -7.55 13.91
C VAL A 98 -9.32 -7.13 12.53
N ALA A 99 -10.59 -6.77 12.45
CA ALA A 99 -11.22 -6.34 11.21
C ALA A 99 -10.58 -5.07 10.63
N VAL A 100 -10.33 -4.03 11.44
CA VAL A 100 -9.69 -2.80 10.93
C VAL A 100 -8.23 -3.00 10.53
N ARG A 101 -7.51 -3.92 11.19
CA ARG A 101 -6.12 -4.27 10.87
C ARG A 101 -5.98 -4.99 9.53
N PHE A 102 -7.07 -5.56 9.01
CA PHE A 102 -7.04 -6.31 7.76
C PHE A 102 -6.58 -5.46 6.57
N THR A 103 -6.84 -4.15 6.58
CA THR A 103 -6.31 -3.20 5.60
C THR A 103 -4.77 -3.20 5.59
N SER A 104 -4.12 -3.22 6.75
CA SER A 104 -2.66 -3.28 6.86
C SER A 104 -2.10 -4.61 6.38
N VAL A 105 -2.74 -5.73 6.73
CA VAL A 105 -2.38 -7.08 6.25
C VAL A 105 -2.43 -7.15 4.73
N LEU A 106 -3.53 -6.68 4.13
CA LEU A 106 -3.69 -6.65 2.66
C LEU A 106 -2.68 -5.73 2.00
N SER A 107 -2.37 -4.58 2.60
CA SER A 107 -1.42 -3.61 2.06
C SER A 107 -0.01 -4.18 1.98
N ILE A 108 0.51 -4.79 3.05
CA ILE A 108 1.85 -5.39 3.04
C ILE A 108 1.90 -6.62 2.13
N THR A 109 0.83 -7.42 2.08
CA THR A 109 0.76 -8.55 1.13
C THR A 109 0.72 -8.06 -0.32
N GLY A 110 -0.04 -6.99 -0.60
CA GLY A 110 -0.09 -6.33 -1.91
C GLY A 110 1.24 -5.70 -2.29
N MET A 111 1.96 -5.07 -1.35
CA MET A 111 3.33 -4.59 -1.54
C MET A 111 4.26 -5.73 -1.95
N ALA A 112 4.21 -6.87 -1.26
CA ALA A 112 5.02 -8.05 -1.60
C ALA A 112 4.73 -8.56 -3.03
N TYR A 113 3.47 -8.59 -3.43
CA TYR A 113 3.08 -8.92 -4.80
C TYR A 113 3.70 -7.95 -5.82
N LEU A 114 3.61 -6.64 -5.58
CA LEU A 114 4.20 -5.62 -6.45
C LEU A 114 5.73 -5.71 -6.46
N MET A 115 6.36 -6.02 -5.33
CA MET A 115 7.81 -6.24 -5.28
C MET A 115 8.24 -7.42 -6.15
N PHE A 116 7.45 -8.50 -6.24
CA PHE A 116 7.72 -9.55 -7.22
C PHE A 116 7.66 -9.04 -8.65
N GLN A 117 6.67 -8.21 -8.99
CA GLN A 117 6.56 -7.60 -10.32
C GLN A 117 7.73 -6.65 -10.60
N ILE A 118 8.14 -5.82 -9.64
CA ILE A 118 9.32 -4.96 -9.71
C ILE A 118 10.59 -5.80 -9.91
N GLY A 119 10.70 -6.91 -9.19
CA GLY A 119 11.83 -7.83 -9.29
C GLY A 119 11.99 -8.46 -10.68
N GLU A 120 10.91 -8.59 -11.45
CA GLU A 120 10.96 -9.07 -12.84
C GLU A 120 11.72 -8.10 -13.75
N TYR A 121 11.68 -6.79 -13.49
CA TYR A 121 12.42 -5.76 -14.21
C TYR A 121 13.87 -5.60 -13.73
N LEU A 122 14.15 -5.88 -12.46
CA LEU A 122 15.45 -5.58 -11.86
C LEU A 122 16.40 -6.78 -11.85
N PHE A 123 15.89 -8.00 -11.78
CA PHE A 123 16.69 -9.20 -11.56
C PHE A 123 16.40 -10.29 -12.58
N GLN A 124 17.48 -10.89 -13.10
CA GLN A 124 17.36 -11.97 -14.09
C GLN A 124 17.03 -13.32 -13.45
N THR A 125 17.46 -13.56 -12.20
CA THR A 125 17.26 -14.85 -11.54
C THR A 125 16.10 -14.83 -10.55
N ASN A 126 15.38 -15.94 -10.46
CA ASN A 126 14.29 -16.08 -9.51
C ASN A 126 14.78 -16.02 -8.05
N ARG A 127 15.98 -16.52 -7.77
CA ARG A 127 16.58 -16.44 -6.43
C ARG A 127 16.76 -15.00 -6.00
N SER A 128 17.31 -14.14 -6.86
CA SER A 128 17.48 -12.71 -6.57
C SER A 128 16.14 -12.00 -6.38
N ARG A 129 15.11 -12.35 -7.16
CA ARG A 129 13.75 -11.82 -7.00
C ARG A 129 13.17 -12.17 -5.63
N PHE A 130 13.29 -13.44 -5.22
CA PHE A 130 12.84 -13.90 -3.91
C PHE A 130 13.59 -13.21 -2.77
N LEU A 131 14.92 -13.14 -2.84
CA LEU A 131 15.73 -12.43 -1.84
C LEU A 131 15.33 -10.96 -1.72
N PHE A 132 15.11 -10.29 -2.84
CA PHE A 132 14.64 -8.90 -2.86
C PHE A 132 13.30 -8.75 -2.13
N VAL A 133 12.31 -9.60 -2.43
CA VAL A 133 11.00 -9.55 -1.78
C VAL A 133 11.13 -9.89 -0.30
N MET A 134 11.85 -10.95 0.05
CA MET A 134 12.05 -11.35 1.46
C MET A 134 12.76 -10.26 2.25
N SER A 135 13.82 -9.66 1.71
CA SER A 135 14.56 -8.60 2.39
C SER A 135 13.71 -7.35 2.67
N GLY A 136 12.76 -7.03 1.80
CA GLY A 136 11.86 -5.89 2.00
C GLY A 136 10.67 -6.20 2.89
N THR A 137 10.10 -7.41 2.80
CA THR A 137 8.86 -7.75 3.52
C THR A 137 9.08 -8.36 4.91
N LEU A 138 10.21 -9.06 5.13
CA LEU A 138 10.54 -9.67 6.43
C LEU A 138 11.33 -8.74 7.37
N LEU A 139 11.51 -7.47 7.01
CA LEU A 139 12.01 -6.49 7.95
C LEU A 139 11.05 -6.42 9.16
N PRO A 140 11.56 -6.52 10.40
CA PRO A 140 10.68 -6.52 11.58
C PRO A 140 9.71 -5.34 11.62
N GLN A 141 10.17 -4.16 11.19
CA GLN A 141 9.33 -2.96 11.10
C GLN A 141 8.19 -3.12 10.10
N VAL A 142 8.45 -3.71 8.92
CA VAL A 142 7.43 -3.92 7.89
C VAL A 142 6.40 -4.96 8.32
N MET A 143 6.88 -6.04 8.95
CA MET A 143 5.99 -7.06 9.54
C MET A 143 5.12 -6.48 10.65
N TYR A 144 5.69 -5.63 11.51
CA TYR A 144 4.95 -4.94 12.56
C TYR A 144 3.90 -3.97 11.97
N LEU A 145 4.26 -3.15 10.98
CA LEU A 145 3.30 -2.28 10.28
C LEU A 145 2.15 -3.07 9.65
N GLY A 146 2.39 -4.29 9.18
CA GLY A 146 1.35 -5.17 8.66
C GLY A 146 0.40 -5.75 9.72
N SER A 147 0.71 -5.62 11.01
CA SER A 147 -0.02 -6.28 12.09
C SER A 147 -0.99 -5.38 12.87
N TYR A 148 -0.92 -4.06 12.74
CA TYR A 148 -1.80 -3.12 13.45
C TYR A 148 -2.37 -2.05 12.53
N LEU A 149 -3.40 -1.32 12.98
CA LEU A 149 -4.06 -0.27 12.20
C LEU A 149 -3.16 0.96 12.05
N ASN A 150 -2.71 1.23 10.82
CA ASN A 150 -1.90 2.40 10.48
C ASN A 150 -2.07 2.75 9.00
N ASN A 151 -1.60 3.94 8.60
CA ASN A 151 -1.57 4.38 7.21
C ASN A 151 -0.21 4.14 6.54
N ASP A 152 0.84 3.84 7.30
CA ASP A 152 2.18 3.56 6.76
C ASP A 152 2.20 2.30 5.89
N SER A 153 1.51 1.24 6.29
CA SER A 153 1.39 -0.01 5.52
C SER A 153 0.74 0.24 4.15
N PHE A 154 -0.31 1.07 4.11
CA PHE A 154 -0.98 1.44 2.85
C PHE A 154 -0.10 2.37 2.01
N ALA A 155 0.65 3.28 2.63
CA ALA A 155 1.63 4.11 1.94
C ALA A 155 2.73 3.27 1.28
N LEU A 156 3.30 2.27 1.97
CA LEU A 156 4.28 1.34 1.41
C LEU A 156 3.74 0.58 0.19
N PHE A 157 2.49 0.15 0.24
CA PHE A 157 1.81 -0.47 -0.90
C PHE A 157 1.70 0.49 -2.08
N THR A 158 1.30 1.74 -1.86
CA THR A 158 1.15 2.75 -2.93
C THR A 158 2.50 3.16 -3.51
N ILE A 159 3.55 3.24 -2.70
CA ILE A 159 4.93 3.46 -3.15
C ILE A 159 5.38 2.33 -4.08
N ALA A 160 5.18 1.08 -3.68
CA ALA A 160 5.50 -0.06 -4.53
C ALA A 160 4.70 -0.04 -5.84
N TRP A 161 3.44 0.41 -5.80
CA TRP A 161 2.61 0.59 -6.99
C TRP A 161 3.20 1.65 -7.94
N ILE A 162 3.62 2.81 -7.43
CA ILE A 162 4.26 3.87 -8.23
C ILE A 162 5.56 3.38 -8.85
N ILE A 163 6.42 2.71 -8.08
CA ILE A 163 7.70 2.15 -8.59
C ILE A 163 7.44 1.12 -9.70
N TYR A 164 6.46 0.23 -9.50
CA TYR A 164 6.06 -0.72 -10.54
C TYR A 164 5.56 0.00 -11.79
N ALA A 165 4.74 1.04 -11.63
CA ALA A 165 4.23 1.83 -12.75
C ALA A 165 5.36 2.54 -13.52
N TRP A 166 6.39 3.05 -12.84
CA TRP A 166 7.57 3.64 -13.47
C TRP A 166 8.32 2.63 -14.34
N LEU A 167 8.61 1.45 -13.80
CA LEU A 167 9.35 0.41 -14.51
C LEU A 167 8.57 -0.11 -15.72
N ARG A 168 7.27 -0.38 -15.53
CA ARG A 168 6.38 -0.79 -16.60
C ARG A 168 6.21 0.31 -17.65
N GLY A 169 6.06 1.57 -17.24
CA GLY A 169 5.92 2.70 -18.15
C GLY A 169 7.13 2.83 -19.08
N ARG A 170 8.34 2.73 -18.51
CA ARG A 170 9.57 2.72 -19.28
C ARG A 170 9.68 1.52 -20.23
N ASP A 171 9.28 0.32 -19.80
CA ASP A 171 9.33 -0.90 -20.62
C ASP A 171 8.30 -0.87 -21.77
N ARG A 172 7.15 -0.23 -21.55
CA ARG A 172 6.03 -0.18 -22.51
C ARG A 172 5.90 1.16 -23.24
N HIS A 173 6.96 1.96 -23.27
CA HIS A 173 6.96 3.26 -23.96
C HIS A 173 5.79 4.17 -23.56
N TRP A 174 5.42 4.14 -22.28
CA TRP A 174 4.34 4.94 -21.71
C TRP A 174 3.00 4.76 -22.44
N ASP A 175 2.63 3.52 -22.69
CA ASP A 175 1.30 3.19 -23.19
C ASP A 175 0.20 3.73 -22.24
N TRP A 176 -1.01 3.90 -22.76
CA TRP A 176 -2.12 4.46 -21.99
C TRP A 176 -2.41 3.67 -20.67
N LYS A 177 -2.18 2.34 -20.68
CA LYS A 177 -2.36 1.49 -19.50
C LYS A 177 -1.32 1.81 -18.42
N SER A 178 -0.09 2.07 -18.82
CA SER A 178 0.99 2.48 -17.89
C SER A 178 0.73 3.87 -17.32
N CYS A 179 0.19 4.79 -18.13
CA CYS A 179 -0.20 6.12 -17.67
C CYS A 179 -1.33 6.05 -16.63
N ILE A 180 -2.36 5.24 -16.87
CA ILE A 180 -3.44 5.00 -15.89
C ILE A 180 -2.88 4.35 -14.63
N LEU A 181 -2.00 3.35 -14.76
CA LEU A 181 -1.39 2.68 -13.63
C LEU A 181 -0.60 3.67 -12.75
N LEU A 182 0.17 4.57 -13.37
CA LEU A 182 0.87 5.63 -12.64
C LEU A 182 -0.10 6.62 -11.99
N GLY A 183 -1.09 7.09 -12.73
CA GLY A 183 -2.09 8.04 -12.23
C GLY A 183 -2.88 7.49 -11.04
N THR A 184 -3.29 6.21 -11.09
CA THR A 184 -3.95 5.54 -9.95
C THR A 184 -3.02 5.39 -8.76
N GLY A 185 -1.75 5.01 -8.96
CA GLY A 185 -0.75 4.92 -7.90
C GLY A 185 -0.52 6.28 -7.21
N ILE A 186 -0.39 7.35 -8.00
CA ILE A 186 -0.27 8.74 -7.50
C ILE A 186 -1.51 9.13 -6.68
N GLY A 187 -2.71 8.89 -7.20
CA GLY A 187 -3.97 9.20 -6.50
C GLY A 187 -4.11 8.46 -5.17
N LEU A 188 -3.86 7.17 -5.16
CA LEU A 188 -3.88 6.35 -3.93
C LEU A 188 -2.83 6.84 -2.92
N CYS A 189 -1.61 7.17 -3.38
CA CYS A 189 -0.54 7.66 -2.53
C CYS A 189 -0.89 9.03 -1.92
N ALA A 190 -1.45 9.95 -2.70
CA ALA A 190 -1.89 11.26 -2.22
C ALA A 190 -2.95 11.17 -1.12
N LEU A 191 -3.82 10.15 -1.19
CA LEU A 191 -4.87 9.91 -0.22
C LEU A 191 -4.45 9.00 0.94
N SER A 192 -3.22 8.46 0.92
CA SER A 192 -2.74 7.51 1.93
C SER A 192 -2.02 8.19 3.09
N TYR A 193 -0.91 8.87 2.82
CA TYR A 193 -0.06 9.44 3.86
C TYR A 193 0.94 10.45 3.27
N TYR A 194 0.99 11.64 3.86
CA TYR A 194 1.85 12.74 3.37
C TYR A 194 3.36 12.43 3.39
N ASN A 195 3.84 11.53 4.26
CA ASN A 195 5.24 11.11 4.28
C ASN A 195 5.67 10.39 2.98
N ALA A 196 4.71 9.85 2.20
CA ALA A 196 4.96 9.22 0.92
C ALA A 196 5.01 10.20 -0.27
N TYR A 197 4.72 11.48 -0.08
CA TYR A 197 4.60 12.48 -1.16
C TYR A 197 5.89 12.71 -1.94
N GLY A 198 7.03 12.35 -1.39
CA GLY A 198 8.29 12.34 -2.14
C GLY A 198 8.21 11.54 -3.44
N TYR A 199 7.47 10.42 -3.44
CA TYR A 199 7.28 9.59 -4.64
C TYR A 199 6.34 10.24 -5.66
N LEU A 200 5.38 11.07 -5.23
CA LEU A 200 4.56 11.88 -6.12
C LEU A 200 5.42 12.90 -6.87
N LEU A 201 6.25 13.64 -6.12
CA LEU A 201 7.14 14.64 -6.69
C LEU A 201 8.16 14.00 -7.65
N MET A 202 8.74 12.86 -7.29
CA MET A 202 9.68 12.13 -8.13
C MET A 202 9.05 11.53 -9.38
N SER A 203 7.74 11.29 -9.39
CA SER A 203 7.03 10.77 -10.57
C SER A 203 7.06 11.74 -11.74
N ILE A 204 7.04 13.05 -11.47
CA ILE A 204 7.06 14.09 -12.49
C ILE A 204 8.36 14.04 -13.31
N PRO A 205 9.56 14.26 -12.73
CA PRO A 205 10.81 14.23 -13.48
C PRO A 205 11.07 12.83 -14.08
N PHE A 206 10.72 11.75 -13.38
CA PHE A 206 10.90 10.40 -13.89
C PHE A 206 10.10 10.17 -15.18
N PHE A 207 8.82 10.57 -15.20
CA PHE A 207 7.99 10.46 -16.39
C PHE A 207 8.57 11.24 -17.56
N PHE A 208 8.88 12.53 -17.37
CA PHE A 208 9.37 13.38 -18.47
C PHE A 208 10.73 12.93 -18.99
N ILE A 209 11.68 12.60 -18.11
CA ILE A 209 13.02 12.15 -18.53
C ILE A 209 12.94 10.85 -19.29
N SER A 210 12.16 9.86 -18.81
CA SER A 210 12.03 8.57 -19.47
C SER A 210 11.29 8.69 -20.80
N TYR A 211 10.21 9.48 -20.86
CA TYR A 211 9.43 9.71 -22.07
C TYR A 211 10.25 10.41 -23.17
N TRP A 212 11.02 11.45 -22.84
CA TRP A 212 11.87 12.14 -23.81
C TRP A 212 13.02 11.28 -24.31
N LYS A 213 13.68 10.54 -23.44
CA LYS A 213 14.76 9.64 -23.83
C LYS A 213 14.31 8.61 -24.87
N GLU A 214 13.12 8.06 -24.70
CA GLU A 214 12.54 7.09 -25.64
C GLU A 214 12.23 7.72 -27.00
N ARG A 215 11.65 8.92 -27.01
CA ARG A 215 11.40 9.64 -28.26
C ARG A 215 12.66 10.00 -29.04
N GLN A 216 13.77 10.27 -28.36
CA GLN A 216 15.05 10.50 -29.01
C GLN A 216 15.56 9.23 -29.71
N ILE A 217 15.48 8.08 -29.03
CA ILE A 217 15.89 6.77 -29.60
C ILE A 217 15.04 6.41 -30.82
N GLU A 218 13.72 6.61 -30.78
CA GLU A 218 12.85 6.39 -31.94
C GLU A 218 13.14 7.35 -33.11
N GLY A 219 13.51 8.58 -32.82
CA GLY A 219 13.88 9.59 -33.83
C GLY A 219 15.21 9.30 -34.51
N GLU A 220 16.19 8.76 -33.78
CA GLU A 220 17.49 8.35 -34.35
C GLU A 220 17.39 7.06 -35.18
N GLY A 221 16.56 6.08 -34.73
CA GLY A 221 16.31 4.85 -35.49
C GLY A 221 15.68 5.11 -36.87
N LYS A 222 14.74 6.06 -36.94
CA LYS A 222 14.14 6.45 -38.24
C LYS A 222 15.09 7.22 -39.18
N ARG A 223 16.15 7.79 -38.63
CA ARG A 223 17.15 8.53 -39.41
C ARG A 223 18.23 7.65 -40.01
N THR A 224 18.43 6.46 -39.44
CA THR A 224 19.40 5.45 -39.92
C THR A 224 18.81 4.55 -41.01
N ASP A 225 17.49 4.50 -41.14
CA ASP A 225 16.77 3.67 -42.12
C ASP A 225 16.37 4.47 -43.39
N MET A 226 16.80 5.72 -43.56
CA MET A 226 16.70 6.54 -44.75
C MET A 226 18.09 6.77 -45.40
#